data_87830dc5326e268c43ac256b8ff29e5e
#
_entry.id   87830dc5326e268c43ac256b8ff29e5e
#
_cell.length_a   1.000
_cell.length_b   1.000
_cell.length_c   1.000
_cell.angle_alpha   90.00
_cell.angle_beta   90.00
_cell.angle_gamma   90.00
#
_symmetry.space_group_name_H-M   'P 1'
#
loop_
_entity.id
_entity.type
_entity.pdbx_description
1 polymer ?
#
loop_
_entity_poly.entity_id
_entity_poly.type
_entity_poly.pdbx_seq_one_letter_code
_entity_poly.pdbx_strand_id
1 'polypeptide(L)'
;MKFTRVFAFMALAGLAGSAFATDGYFSHGYGMKAKGMGGAATAMSDDAFGGANNPASMAFVGNRLDLGVDLFSPRRKASYEMGGTTIVSSDSNSDYFLIPEFGYSHMVNTDLALGVTAYGNGGMNTNYSEIAPGTNLLGGSGKLGVNLMQLIIAPTAAYKIAPNHSIGISPLIGYQQFKAYGLQAFSGFSSDPANFTNRGNDDSWGYGVRIGYMGKLTPTVSIGAAYASKMKFNEFSKYAGLFAEQGGFDIPENYNLGVAWQATPTFLVALDYQRINYSGVNSVGNPSTNMALFGANDGPGFGWQDIDVWKLGVEYKYSQQMTLRAGYNHTDNPIQSRDAFLNILAPGVIKDHATLGVTYTLASGNELTMAYMHAFKNDVTGPAAGGVDANIQMYQDSLGIAYSWKM
;
A
#
# COMPACT_ATOMS: atom_id res chain seq x y z
N MET A 1 29.73 -2.53 15.89
CA MET A 1 28.88 -1.34 16.05
C MET A 1 27.91 -1.04 14.86
N LYS A 2 27.91 -1.78 13.75
CA LYS A 2 27.00 -1.51 12.59
C LYS A 2 25.64 -2.22 12.71
N PHE A 3 25.58 -3.38 13.36
CA PHE A 3 24.33 -4.16 13.51
C PHE A 3 23.31 -3.54 14.47
N THR A 4 23.75 -2.88 15.53
CA THR A 4 22.86 -2.28 16.54
C THR A 4 22.00 -1.12 15.98
N ARG A 5 22.48 -0.42 14.94
CA ARG A 5 21.74 0.68 14.30
C ARG A 5 20.61 0.19 13.38
N VAL A 6 20.81 -0.96 12.74
CA VAL A 6 19.79 -1.61 11.89
C VAL A 6 18.66 -2.16 12.77
N PHE A 7 18.99 -2.80 13.90
CA PHE A 7 18.00 -3.29 14.86
C PHE A 7 17.22 -2.16 15.53
N ALA A 8 17.85 -1.01 15.81
CA ALA A 8 17.16 0.16 16.36
C ALA A 8 16.15 0.76 15.36
N PHE A 9 16.45 0.73 14.06
CA PHE A 9 15.55 1.21 13.02
C PHE A 9 14.35 0.26 12.81
N MET A 10 14.58 -1.05 12.86
CA MET A 10 13.49 -2.04 12.81
C MET A 10 12.57 -1.96 14.04
N ALA A 11 13.10 -1.60 15.20
CA ALA A 11 12.29 -1.35 16.40
C ALA A 11 11.46 -0.06 16.31
N LEU A 12 11.94 0.97 15.61
CA LEU A 12 11.16 2.18 15.31
C LEU A 12 10.05 1.91 14.30
N ALA A 13 10.26 1.01 13.33
CA ALA A 13 9.23 0.61 12.38
C ALA A 13 8.02 -0.08 13.05
N GLY A 14 8.24 -0.76 14.18
CA GLY A 14 7.17 -1.35 15.00
C GLY A 14 6.31 -0.36 15.77
N LEU A 15 6.71 0.91 15.85
CA LEU A 15 5.98 1.99 16.55
C LEU A 15 5.17 2.89 15.59
N ALA A 16 5.35 2.75 14.27
CA ALA A 16 4.66 3.53 13.27
C ALA A 16 3.33 2.89 12.93
N GLY A 17 2.23 3.53 13.27
CA GLY A 17 0.90 3.13 12.81
C GLY A 17 0.82 3.32 11.30
N SER A 18 0.76 2.24 10.52
CA SER A 18 0.60 2.32 9.07
C SER A 18 -0.88 2.38 8.71
N ALA A 19 -1.28 3.38 7.94
CA ALA A 19 -2.53 3.37 7.21
C ALA A 19 -2.22 3.82 5.79
N PHE A 20 -2.54 2.97 4.84
CA PHE A 20 -2.51 3.28 3.43
C PHE A 20 -3.89 3.01 2.85
N ALA A 21 -4.32 3.78 1.91
CA ALA A 21 -5.41 3.46 1.02
C ALA A 21 -5.24 4.36 -0.20
N THR A 22 -4.51 3.89 -1.20
CA THR A 22 -4.22 4.62 -2.43
C THR A 22 -4.65 3.81 -3.63
N ASP A 23 -3.94 2.75 -3.97
CA ASP A 23 -4.38 1.76 -4.96
C ASP A 23 -5.17 0.65 -4.22
N GLY A 24 -6.42 0.93 -3.83
CA GLY A 24 -7.11 0.19 -2.78
C GLY A 24 -6.42 0.40 -1.44
N TYR A 25 -5.88 -0.65 -0.79
CA TYR A 25 -5.07 -0.49 0.43
C TYR A 25 -3.55 -0.60 0.18
N PHE A 26 -3.09 -0.74 -1.06
CA PHE A 26 -1.67 -0.67 -1.42
C PHE A 26 -1.20 0.78 -1.50
N SER A 27 0.11 1.01 -1.27
CA SER A 27 0.73 2.30 -1.53
C SER A 27 0.82 2.57 -3.04
N HIS A 28 0.66 3.83 -3.47
CA HIS A 28 0.83 4.21 -4.88
C HIS A 28 2.28 4.01 -5.38
N GLY A 29 3.27 3.95 -4.48
CA GLY A 29 4.68 3.72 -4.81
C GLY A 29 5.52 3.43 -3.58
N TYR A 30 6.67 2.81 -3.75
CA TYR A 30 7.64 2.48 -2.71
C TYR A 30 8.98 3.13 -3.03
N GLY A 31 9.54 3.88 -2.05
CA GLY A 31 10.68 4.77 -2.24
C GLY A 31 10.26 6.18 -2.68
N MET A 32 10.91 7.22 -2.12
CA MET A 32 10.52 8.62 -2.37
C MET A 32 10.69 9.04 -3.82
N LYS A 33 11.60 8.43 -4.58
CA LYS A 33 11.75 8.71 -6.02
C LYS A 33 10.53 8.20 -6.80
N ALA A 34 10.12 6.94 -6.56
CA ALA A 34 8.91 6.36 -7.16
C ALA A 34 7.66 7.15 -6.76
N LYS A 35 7.51 7.50 -5.47
CA LYS A 35 6.37 8.30 -4.97
C LYS A 35 6.29 9.65 -5.70
N GLY A 36 7.39 10.31 -5.96
CA GLY A 36 7.43 11.56 -6.74
C GLY A 36 7.10 11.40 -8.22
N MET A 37 7.05 10.16 -8.74
CA MET A 37 6.75 9.81 -10.14
C MET A 37 5.41 9.07 -10.30
N GLY A 38 4.44 9.32 -9.43
CA GLY A 38 3.15 8.61 -9.46
C GLY A 38 3.25 7.14 -9.13
N GLY A 39 4.37 6.68 -8.61
CA GLY A 39 4.66 5.28 -8.32
C GLY A 39 5.32 4.51 -9.48
N ALA A 40 5.60 5.14 -10.61
CA ALA A 40 6.29 4.51 -11.74
C ALA A 40 7.75 4.18 -11.37
N ALA A 41 8.09 2.87 -11.31
CA ALA A 41 9.41 2.40 -10.87
C ALA A 41 9.79 1.03 -11.44
N THR A 42 8.90 0.33 -12.14
CA THR A 42 9.10 -1.05 -12.57
C THR A 42 10.29 -1.22 -13.53
N ALA A 43 10.55 -0.20 -14.38
CA ALA A 43 11.68 -0.15 -15.30
C ALA A 43 12.80 0.81 -14.86
N MET A 44 12.78 1.24 -13.59
CA MET A 44 13.73 2.20 -13.00
C MET A 44 14.74 1.48 -12.09
N SER A 45 15.93 2.06 -11.91
CA SER A 45 17.01 1.53 -11.07
C SER A 45 17.71 2.63 -10.28
N ASP A 46 16.94 3.51 -9.62
CA ASP A 46 17.45 4.76 -9.04
C ASP A 46 17.67 4.67 -7.53
N ASP A 47 17.12 3.63 -6.89
CA ASP A 47 17.20 3.42 -5.44
C ASP A 47 17.18 1.93 -5.07
N ALA A 48 17.34 1.64 -3.77
CA ALA A 48 17.38 0.28 -3.23
C ALA A 48 15.98 -0.28 -2.86
N PHE A 49 14.91 0.20 -3.50
CA PHE A 49 13.54 -0.29 -3.28
C PHE A 49 13.11 -1.38 -4.28
N GLY A 50 14.06 -2.02 -4.96
CA GLY A 50 13.76 -3.12 -5.90
C GLY A 50 12.97 -4.26 -5.27
N GLY A 51 13.22 -4.63 -4.01
CA GLY A 51 12.44 -5.64 -3.31
C GLY A 51 10.94 -5.32 -3.21
N ALA A 52 10.58 -4.05 -3.25
CA ALA A 52 9.20 -3.59 -3.25
C ALA A 52 8.63 -3.36 -4.67
N ASN A 53 9.45 -2.89 -5.62
CA ASN A 53 9.03 -2.53 -6.98
C ASN A 53 9.35 -3.64 -7.99
N ASN A 54 10.64 -3.83 -8.31
CA ASN A 54 11.15 -4.85 -9.23
C ASN A 54 12.51 -5.37 -8.74
N PRO A 55 12.60 -6.62 -8.24
CA PRO A 55 13.86 -7.17 -7.71
C PRO A 55 15.04 -7.08 -8.67
N ALA A 56 14.79 -7.23 -9.97
CA ALA A 56 15.83 -7.20 -10.99
C ALA A 56 16.55 -5.84 -11.09
N SER A 57 15.89 -4.74 -10.70
CA SER A 57 16.47 -3.39 -10.73
C SER A 57 17.72 -3.27 -9.86
N MET A 58 17.80 -4.05 -8.77
CA MET A 58 18.90 -4.03 -7.80
C MET A 58 20.28 -4.32 -8.44
N ALA A 59 20.32 -5.10 -9.54
CA ALA A 59 21.56 -5.38 -10.27
C ALA A 59 22.19 -4.14 -10.91
N PHE A 60 21.46 -3.02 -11.04
CA PHE A 60 21.92 -1.78 -11.67
C PHE A 60 22.04 -0.60 -10.70
N VAL A 61 21.66 -0.78 -9.44
CA VAL A 61 21.60 0.30 -8.44
C VAL A 61 22.95 0.63 -7.83
N GLY A 62 23.87 -0.36 -7.76
CA GLY A 62 25.15 -0.21 -7.08
C GLY A 62 25.04 -0.36 -5.56
N ASN A 63 26.09 0.09 -4.86
CA ASN A 63 26.13 0.04 -3.39
C ASN A 63 25.45 1.27 -2.81
N ARG A 64 24.35 1.10 -2.09
CA ARG A 64 23.64 2.22 -1.46
C ARG A 64 22.77 1.81 -0.29
N LEU A 65 22.48 2.77 0.55
CA LEU A 65 21.52 2.70 1.66
C LEU A 65 20.55 3.86 1.53
N ASP A 66 19.27 3.56 1.50
CA ASP A 66 18.19 4.53 1.45
C ASP A 66 17.33 4.42 2.73
N LEU A 67 17.13 5.51 3.41
CA LEU A 67 16.24 5.63 4.57
C LEU A 67 15.22 6.72 4.29
N GLY A 68 13.95 6.40 4.46
CA GLY A 68 12.87 7.35 4.26
C GLY A 68 11.80 7.27 5.32
N VAL A 69 11.02 8.33 5.42
CA VAL A 69 9.79 8.39 6.20
C VAL A 69 8.77 9.23 5.46
N ASP A 70 7.53 8.77 5.45
CA ASP A 70 6.39 9.43 4.82
C ASP A 70 5.37 9.80 5.91
N LEU A 71 4.96 11.06 5.96
CA LEU A 71 3.81 11.53 6.74
C LEU A 71 2.57 11.43 5.85
N PHE A 72 1.77 10.42 6.08
CA PHE A 72 0.56 10.13 5.32
C PHE A 72 -0.69 10.61 6.08
N SER A 73 -1.56 11.34 5.38
CA SER A 73 -2.77 11.94 5.96
C SER A 73 -4.02 11.61 5.12
N PRO A 74 -4.66 10.45 5.35
CA PRO A 74 -5.94 10.14 4.73
C PRO A 74 -7.09 10.83 5.50
N ARG A 75 -8.02 11.43 4.76
CA ARG A 75 -9.23 12.06 5.28
C ARG A 75 -10.44 11.27 4.82
N ARG A 76 -11.12 10.62 5.76
CA ARG A 76 -12.22 9.69 5.49
C ARG A 76 -13.47 10.16 6.21
N LYS A 77 -14.60 10.09 5.49
CA LYS A 77 -15.93 10.41 6.01
C LYS A 77 -16.91 9.34 5.57
N ALA A 78 -17.81 8.98 6.46
CA ALA A 78 -18.96 8.15 6.15
C ALA A 78 -20.25 8.87 6.54
N SER A 79 -21.31 8.67 5.76
CA SER A 79 -22.61 9.28 5.99
C SER A 79 -23.74 8.35 5.56
N TYR A 80 -24.93 8.61 6.11
CA TYR A 80 -26.16 8.08 5.58
C TYR A 80 -26.94 9.18 4.88
N GLU A 81 -27.57 8.82 3.77
CA GLU A 81 -28.30 9.72 2.89
C GLU A 81 -29.70 9.18 2.64
N MET A 82 -30.67 10.08 2.53
CA MET A 82 -32.05 9.76 2.15
C MET A 82 -32.47 10.75 1.05
N GLY A 83 -32.76 10.22 -0.15
CA GLY A 83 -33.11 11.05 -1.30
C GLY A 83 -32.03 12.07 -1.67
N GLY A 84 -30.74 11.69 -1.52
CA GLY A 84 -29.59 12.58 -1.80
C GLY A 84 -29.27 13.62 -0.71
N THR A 85 -29.98 13.57 0.43
CA THR A 85 -29.75 14.47 1.56
C THR A 85 -29.04 13.70 2.68
N THR A 86 -27.90 14.21 3.15
CA THR A 86 -27.20 13.64 4.31
C THR A 86 -28.03 13.81 5.58
N ILE A 87 -28.35 12.70 6.25
CA ILE A 87 -29.11 12.68 7.51
C ILE A 87 -28.20 12.52 8.73
N VAL A 88 -27.06 11.84 8.57
CA VAL A 88 -26.02 11.69 9.60
C VAL A 88 -24.67 11.48 8.95
N SER A 89 -23.61 11.96 9.57
CA SER A 89 -22.24 11.71 9.10
C SER A 89 -21.24 11.71 10.25
N SER A 90 -20.11 11.04 10.02
CA SER A 90 -18.97 11.03 10.94
C SER A 90 -17.66 11.05 10.14
N ASP A 91 -16.72 11.88 10.57
CA ASP A 91 -15.36 11.89 10.06
C ASP A 91 -14.50 10.92 10.89
N SER A 92 -13.56 10.25 10.23
CA SER A 92 -12.59 9.42 10.92
C SER A 92 -11.55 10.28 11.63
N ASN A 93 -11.26 9.98 12.89
CA ASN A 93 -10.27 10.69 13.70
C ASN A 93 -8.85 10.12 13.57
N SER A 94 -8.62 9.16 12.66
CA SER A 94 -7.29 8.57 12.40
C SER A 94 -6.64 9.22 11.18
N ASP A 95 -6.02 10.39 11.36
CA ASP A 95 -5.69 11.31 10.27
C ASP A 95 -4.23 11.38 9.88
N TYR A 96 -3.31 10.86 10.71
CA TYR A 96 -1.87 11.01 10.47
C TYR A 96 -1.12 9.73 10.82
N PHE A 97 -0.24 9.32 9.90
CA PHE A 97 0.55 8.11 9.99
C PHE A 97 1.98 8.38 9.54
N LEU A 98 2.96 7.91 10.31
CA LEU A 98 4.36 7.90 9.90
C LEU A 98 4.71 6.53 9.35
N ILE A 99 5.24 6.51 8.14
CA ILE A 99 5.55 5.29 7.40
C ILE A 99 7.03 5.27 7.09
N PRO A 100 7.83 4.51 7.85
CA PRO A 100 9.24 4.35 7.57
C PRO A 100 9.47 3.41 6.39
N GLU A 101 10.53 3.68 5.61
CA GLU A 101 10.99 2.82 4.53
C GLU A 101 12.50 2.70 4.56
N PHE A 102 13.00 1.52 4.20
CA PHE A 102 14.41 1.18 4.22
C PHE A 102 14.76 0.37 2.97
N GLY A 103 15.86 0.73 2.31
CA GLY A 103 16.44 -0.02 1.20
C GLY A 103 17.97 -0.11 1.34
N TYR A 104 18.51 -1.30 1.14
CA TYR A 104 19.94 -1.54 1.07
C TYR A 104 20.27 -2.40 -0.13
N SER A 105 21.30 -2.00 -0.89
CA SER A 105 21.86 -2.74 -2.02
C SER A 105 23.37 -2.81 -1.93
N HIS A 106 23.91 -4.00 -2.22
CA HIS A 106 25.35 -4.27 -2.25
C HIS A 106 25.70 -5.15 -3.45
N MET A 107 26.61 -4.65 -4.27
CA MET A 107 27.20 -5.45 -5.37
C MET A 107 28.23 -6.40 -4.80
N VAL A 108 27.95 -7.71 -4.86
CA VAL A 108 28.90 -8.77 -4.47
C VAL A 108 30.00 -8.90 -5.50
N ASN A 109 29.64 -8.74 -6.78
CA ASN A 109 30.54 -8.65 -7.93
C ASN A 109 29.87 -7.84 -9.04
N THR A 110 30.41 -7.81 -10.24
CA THR A 110 29.87 -7.03 -11.38
C THR A 110 28.45 -7.41 -11.79
N ASP A 111 28.03 -8.65 -11.49
CA ASP A 111 26.79 -9.22 -12.00
C ASP A 111 25.78 -9.57 -10.92
N LEU A 112 26.21 -9.78 -9.66
CA LEU A 112 25.36 -10.16 -8.53
C LEU A 112 25.22 -9.02 -7.53
N ALA A 113 24.00 -8.59 -7.29
CA ALA A 113 23.62 -7.72 -6.19
C ALA A 113 22.80 -8.49 -5.13
N LEU A 114 23.09 -8.23 -3.86
CA LEU A 114 22.29 -8.64 -2.73
C LEU A 114 21.77 -7.41 -2.01
N GLY A 115 20.57 -7.48 -1.47
CA GLY A 115 20.02 -6.36 -0.74
C GLY A 115 18.85 -6.75 0.15
N VAL A 116 18.26 -5.75 0.77
CA VAL A 116 17.02 -5.90 1.55
C VAL A 116 16.21 -4.61 1.46
N THR A 117 14.91 -4.78 1.28
CA THR A 117 13.94 -3.67 1.33
C THR A 117 12.97 -3.94 2.46
N ALA A 118 12.69 -2.94 3.31
CA ALA A 118 11.63 -3.00 4.31
C ALA A 118 10.68 -1.82 4.08
N TYR A 119 9.39 -2.12 3.94
CA TYR A 119 8.38 -1.14 3.57
C TYR A 119 7.00 -1.49 4.13
N GLY A 120 6.20 -0.46 4.39
CA GLY A 120 4.76 -0.65 4.62
C GLY A 120 4.08 -1.00 3.30
N ASN A 121 3.43 -2.18 3.24
CA ASN A 121 2.70 -2.57 2.03
C ASN A 121 1.43 -1.77 1.87
N GLY A 122 0.68 -1.65 2.97
CA GLY A 122 -0.60 -1.00 2.99
C GLY A 122 -1.27 -1.10 4.36
N GLY A 123 -2.53 -0.71 4.41
CA GLY A 123 -3.33 -0.80 5.62
C GLY A 123 -4.71 -0.20 5.44
N MET A 124 -5.55 -0.49 6.42
CA MET A 124 -6.89 0.08 6.55
C MET A 124 -7.02 0.65 7.95
N ASN A 125 -7.45 1.90 8.06
CA ASN A 125 -7.59 2.52 9.37
C ASN A 125 -8.75 3.50 9.38
N THR A 126 -9.69 3.28 10.29
CA THR A 126 -10.81 4.18 10.54
C THR A 126 -11.07 4.30 12.05
N ASN A 127 -11.61 5.43 12.48
CA ASN A 127 -11.94 5.68 13.87
C ASN A 127 -13.07 6.72 13.96
N TYR A 128 -14.30 6.27 13.79
CA TYR A 128 -15.48 7.12 13.87
C TYR A 128 -16.01 7.22 15.30
N SER A 129 -16.45 8.41 15.68
CA SER A 129 -17.16 8.62 16.94
C SER A 129 -18.60 8.09 16.85
N GLU A 130 -19.24 7.93 18.00
CA GLU A 130 -20.69 7.68 18.07
C GLU A 130 -21.44 8.84 17.37
N ILE A 131 -22.50 8.49 16.68
CA ILE A 131 -23.42 9.42 16.01
C ILE A 131 -24.61 9.83 16.90
N ALA A 132 -24.87 9.04 17.95
CA ALA A 132 -25.82 9.30 19.01
C ALA A 132 -25.35 8.56 20.27
N PRO A 133 -25.78 8.95 21.50
CA PRO A 133 -25.38 8.25 22.71
C PRO A 133 -25.60 6.73 22.61
N GLY A 134 -24.52 5.96 22.74
CA GLY A 134 -24.55 4.49 22.65
C GLY A 134 -24.74 3.92 21.24
N THR A 135 -24.63 4.72 20.17
CA THR A 135 -24.84 4.26 18.80
C THR A 135 -23.81 4.81 17.84
N ASN A 136 -23.08 3.94 17.13
CA ASN A 136 -22.18 4.30 16.05
C ASN A 136 -22.81 4.08 14.66
N LEU A 137 -22.08 4.41 13.58
CA LEU A 137 -22.58 4.31 12.20
C LEU A 137 -23.07 2.90 11.80
N LEU A 138 -22.56 1.83 12.41
CA LEU A 138 -22.99 0.46 12.12
C LEU A 138 -23.92 -0.12 13.20
N GLY A 139 -24.56 0.72 14.03
CA GLY A 139 -25.54 0.33 15.02
C GLY A 139 -24.93 -0.32 16.29
N GLY A 140 -23.61 -0.43 16.39
CA GLY A 140 -22.91 -0.86 17.60
C GLY A 140 -22.73 0.29 18.58
N SER A 141 -22.15 0.00 19.75
CA SER A 141 -21.85 1.00 20.79
C SER A 141 -20.36 1.35 20.81
N GLY A 142 -20.06 2.58 21.25
CA GLY A 142 -18.72 3.12 21.30
C GLY A 142 -18.20 3.53 19.92
N LYS A 143 -16.88 3.81 19.86
CA LYS A 143 -16.21 4.12 18.59
C LYS A 143 -16.30 2.96 17.62
N LEU A 144 -16.38 3.28 16.34
CA LEU A 144 -16.37 2.32 15.24
C LEU A 144 -15.08 2.42 14.44
N GLY A 145 -14.46 1.30 14.14
CA GLY A 145 -13.34 1.31 13.21
C GLY A 145 -12.52 0.04 13.17
N VAL A 146 -11.53 0.10 12.31
CA VAL A 146 -10.51 -0.94 12.13
C VAL A 146 -9.12 -0.30 12.12
N ASN A 147 -8.11 -1.09 12.41
CA ASN A 147 -6.72 -0.73 12.21
C ASN A 147 -5.96 -1.96 11.72
N LEU A 148 -5.65 -1.98 10.43
CA LEU A 148 -4.76 -2.95 9.80
C LEU A 148 -3.45 -2.25 9.44
N MET A 149 -2.33 -2.86 9.78
CA MET A 149 -0.98 -2.46 9.45
C MET A 149 -0.23 -3.63 8.85
N GLN A 150 0.46 -3.40 7.73
CA GLN A 150 1.23 -4.44 7.04
C GLN A 150 2.66 -3.95 6.76
N LEU A 151 3.65 -4.67 7.26
CA LEU A 151 5.08 -4.47 7.01
C LEU A 151 5.61 -5.64 6.21
N ILE A 152 6.39 -5.38 5.15
CA ILE A 152 7.09 -6.41 4.38
C ILE A 152 8.59 -6.19 4.48
N ILE A 153 9.32 -7.26 4.72
CA ILE A 153 10.78 -7.35 4.60
C ILE A 153 11.08 -8.26 3.41
N ALA A 154 11.83 -7.73 2.43
CA ALA A 154 12.15 -8.39 1.17
C ALA A 154 13.67 -8.49 0.99
N PRO A 155 14.33 -9.55 1.51
CA PRO A 155 15.68 -9.90 1.09
C PRO A 155 15.70 -10.13 -0.42
N THR A 156 16.66 -9.57 -1.14
CA THR A 156 16.67 -9.55 -2.60
C THR A 156 18.01 -10.06 -3.13
N ALA A 157 17.95 -10.92 -4.14
CA ALA A 157 19.07 -11.26 -5.00
C ALA A 157 18.73 -10.88 -6.43
N ALA A 158 19.63 -10.13 -7.09
CA ALA A 158 19.48 -9.71 -8.48
C ALA A 158 20.75 -10.08 -9.26
N TYR A 159 20.58 -10.68 -10.42
CA TYR A 159 21.68 -11.18 -11.24
C TYR A 159 21.56 -10.69 -12.68
N LYS A 160 22.66 -10.13 -13.22
CA LYS A 160 22.77 -9.77 -14.62
C LYS A 160 23.00 -11.04 -15.45
N ILE A 161 21.99 -11.42 -16.23
CA ILE A 161 22.08 -12.54 -17.20
C ILE A 161 22.76 -12.10 -18.49
N ALA A 162 22.86 -10.79 -18.73
CA ALA A 162 23.64 -10.13 -19.77
C ALA A 162 23.95 -8.70 -19.31
N PRO A 163 24.89 -7.97 -19.92
CA PRO A 163 25.30 -6.62 -19.46
C PRO A 163 24.13 -5.65 -19.23
N ASN A 164 23.08 -5.77 -20.04
CA ASN A 164 21.90 -4.89 -20.01
C ASN A 164 20.63 -5.59 -19.53
N HIS A 165 20.69 -6.85 -19.09
CA HIS A 165 19.53 -7.64 -18.70
C HIS A 165 19.74 -8.31 -17.35
N SER A 166 18.76 -8.22 -16.48
CA SER A 166 18.80 -8.83 -15.15
C SER A 166 17.50 -9.53 -14.80
N ILE A 167 17.63 -10.49 -13.91
CA ILE A 167 16.52 -11.11 -13.20
C ILE A 167 16.73 -10.91 -11.70
N GLY A 168 15.66 -10.96 -10.93
CA GLY A 168 15.75 -10.82 -9.48
C GLY A 168 14.67 -11.61 -8.77
N ILE A 169 14.96 -11.97 -7.53
CA ILE A 169 14.04 -12.67 -6.65
C ILE A 169 14.10 -12.05 -5.25
N SER A 170 12.94 -11.92 -4.62
CA SER A 170 12.79 -11.49 -3.24
C SER A 170 11.79 -12.40 -2.55
N PRO A 171 12.22 -13.30 -1.65
CA PRO A 171 11.33 -13.83 -0.63
C PRO A 171 10.68 -12.67 0.12
N LEU A 172 9.38 -12.74 0.36
CA LEU A 172 8.62 -11.72 1.07
C LEU A 172 8.25 -12.27 2.44
N ILE A 173 8.67 -11.57 3.50
CA ILE A 173 8.32 -11.88 4.88
C ILE A 173 7.41 -10.77 5.36
N GLY A 174 6.14 -11.09 5.62
CA GLY A 174 5.13 -10.14 6.04
C GLY A 174 4.83 -10.25 7.54
N TYR A 175 4.69 -9.12 8.18
CA TYR A 175 4.10 -8.97 9.50
C TYR A 175 2.89 -8.06 9.38
N GLN A 176 1.77 -8.46 9.94
CA GLN A 176 0.58 -7.61 10.01
C GLN A 176 -0.01 -7.61 11.42
N GLN A 177 -0.62 -6.48 11.76
CA GLN A 177 -1.36 -6.30 12.99
C GLN A 177 -2.76 -5.78 12.68
N PHE A 178 -3.76 -6.32 13.36
CA PHE A 178 -5.15 -5.94 13.16
C PHE A 178 -5.90 -5.74 14.47
N LYS A 179 -6.86 -4.81 14.45
CA LYS A 179 -7.94 -4.71 15.44
C LYS A 179 -9.21 -4.15 14.80
N ALA A 180 -10.37 -4.58 15.32
CA ALA A 180 -11.68 -4.02 14.99
C ALA A 180 -12.46 -3.73 16.27
N TYR A 181 -13.27 -2.68 16.24
CA TYR A 181 -14.09 -2.26 17.38
C TYR A 181 -15.40 -1.62 16.92
N GLY A 182 -16.43 -1.74 17.77
CA GLY A 182 -17.74 -1.13 17.52
C GLY A 182 -18.68 -1.94 16.64
N LEU A 183 -18.40 -3.24 16.38
CA LEU A 183 -19.17 -4.08 15.47
C LEU A 183 -20.19 -4.99 16.18
N GLN A 184 -20.54 -4.72 17.43
CA GLN A 184 -21.38 -5.60 18.26
C GLN A 184 -22.74 -5.93 17.64
N ALA A 185 -23.30 -5.01 16.84
CA ALA A 185 -24.58 -5.21 16.16
C ALA A 185 -24.59 -6.42 15.21
N PHE A 186 -23.40 -6.81 14.71
CA PHE A 186 -23.24 -7.94 13.78
C PHE A 186 -22.84 -9.25 14.46
N SER A 187 -22.56 -9.26 15.77
CA SER A 187 -22.08 -10.46 16.46
C SER A 187 -23.01 -11.67 16.34
N GLY A 188 -24.32 -11.42 16.23
CA GLY A 188 -25.31 -12.48 16.02
C GLY A 188 -25.27 -13.15 14.64
N PHE A 189 -24.55 -12.57 13.69
CA PHE A 189 -24.32 -13.08 12.34
C PHE A 189 -22.93 -13.69 12.16
N SER A 190 -22.20 -13.92 13.25
CA SER A 190 -20.85 -14.49 13.24
C SER A 190 -20.87 -15.98 13.59
N SER A 191 -20.00 -16.76 12.95
CA SER A 191 -19.73 -18.16 13.29
C SER A 191 -18.98 -18.30 14.63
N ASP A 192 -18.27 -17.24 15.08
CA ASP A 192 -17.60 -17.15 16.37
C ASP A 192 -17.80 -15.75 16.97
N PRO A 193 -18.97 -15.46 17.59
CA PRO A 193 -19.27 -14.15 18.18
C PRO A 193 -18.28 -13.69 19.26
N ALA A 194 -17.59 -14.63 19.92
CA ALA A 194 -16.60 -14.32 20.95
C ALA A 194 -15.33 -13.70 20.37
N ASN A 195 -15.00 -14.02 19.12
CA ASN A 195 -13.80 -13.55 18.41
C ASN A 195 -14.19 -12.68 17.20
N PHE A 196 -15.08 -11.69 17.39
CA PHE A 196 -15.62 -10.87 16.32
C PHE A 196 -15.21 -9.41 16.39
N THR A 197 -15.29 -8.77 17.55
CA THR A 197 -15.01 -7.32 17.72
C THR A 197 -14.50 -7.03 19.12
N ASN A 198 -13.80 -5.87 19.30
CA ASN A 198 -13.30 -5.40 20.60
C ASN A 198 -12.29 -6.36 21.27
N ARG A 199 -11.48 -7.09 20.49
CA ARG A 199 -10.52 -8.09 21.02
C ARG A 199 -9.09 -7.54 21.17
N GLY A 200 -8.92 -6.20 20.98
CA GLY A 200 -7.60 -5.58 20.98
C GLY A 200 -6.78 -5.93 19.73
N ASN A 201 -5.47 -5.72 19.80
CA ASN A 201 -4.60 -6.07 18.70
C ASN A 201 -4.40 -7.59 18.60
N ASP A 202 -4.39 -8.09 17.37
CA ASP A 202 -3.91 -9.39 16.98
C ASP A 202 -2.82 -9.25 15.93
N ASP A 203 -1.89 -10.17 15.84
CA ASP A 203 -0.79 -10.13 14.88
C ASP A 203 -0.66 -11.45 14.11
N SER A 204 -0.08 -11.34 12.93
CA SER A 204 0.05 -12.46 12.02
C SER A 204 1.30 -12.32 11.16
N TRP A 205 1.91 -13.44 10.81
CA TRP A 205 3.06 -13.55 9.91
C TRP A 205 2.66 -14.24 8.63
N GLY A 206 3.24 -13.79 7.51
CA GLY A 206 2.95 -14.33 6.20
C GLY A 206 4.17 -14.36 5.30
N TYR A 207 4.07 -15.15 4.23
CA TYR A 207 5.16 -15.38 3.29
C TYR A 207 4.66 -15.38 1.86
N GLY A 208 5.52 -14.88 0.97
CA GLY A 208 5.32 -14.87 -0.46
C GLY A 208 6.66 -14.75 -1.18
N VAL A 209 6.60 -14.52 -2.48
CA VAL A 209 7.78 -14.30 -3.30
C VAL A 209 7.49 -13.25 -4.35
N ARG A 210 8.47 -12.39 -4.61
CA ARG A 210 8.47 -11.49 -5.76
C ARG A 210 9.60 -11.88 -6.69
N ILE A 211 9.31 -11.97 -7.98
CA ILE A 211 10.30 -12.16 -9.04
C ILE A 211 10.23 -10.97 -9.98
N GLY A 212 11.33 -10.69 -10.66
CA GLY A 212 11.40 -9.57 -11.59
C GLY A 212 12.38 -9.79 -12.72
N TYR A 213 12.14 -9.03 -13.78
CA TYR A 213 13.03 -8.89 -14.93
C TYR A 213 13.19 -7.40 -15.24
N MET A 214 14.41 -7.01 -15.64
CA MET A 214 14.71 -5.68 -16.16
C MET A 214 15.65 -5.78 -17.35
N GLY A 215 15.35 -5.08 -18.43
CA GLY A 215 16.16 -5.04 -19.65
C GLY A 215 16.33 -3.61 -20.17
N LYS A 216 17.59 -3.20 -20.40
CA LYS A 216 17.92 -1.96 -21.14
C LYS A 216 18.03 -2.31 -22.61
N LEU A 217 16.91 -2.14 -23.35
CA LEU A 217 16.78 -2.55 -24.76
C LEU A 217 17.65 -1.69 -25.68
N THR A 218 17.76 -0.41 -25.34
CA THR A 218 18.63 0.56 -26.01
C THR A 218 19.29 1.44 -24.94
N PRO A 219 20.26 2.31 -25.30
CA PRO A 219 20.80 3.28 -24.37
C PRO A 219 19.75 4.22 -23.72
N THR A 220 18.57 4.34 -24.34
CA THR A 220 17.50 5.26 -23.91
C THR A 220 16.22 4.59 -23.48
N VAL A 221 16.05 3.28 -23.67
CA VAL A 221 14.79 2.57 -23.36
C VAL A 221 15.06 1.38 -22.47
N SER A 222 14.42 1.37 -21.31
CA SER A 222 14.40 0.25 -20.38
C SER A 222 12.98 -0.31 -20.25
N ILE A 223 12.86 -1.62 -20.04
CA ILE A 223 11.62 -2.30 -19.72
C ILE A 223 11.78 -3.06 -18.41
N GLY A 224 10.68 -3.26 -17.71
CA GLY A 224 10.63 -4.03 -16.47
C GLY A 224 9.35 -4.83 -16.37
N ALA A 225 9.43 -5.97 -15.69
CA ALA A 225 8.29 -6.78 -15.30
C ALA A 225 8.54 -7.34 -13.89
N ALA A 226 7.52 -7.35 -13.05
CA ALA A 226 7.58 -7.94 -11.73
C ALA A 226 6.26 -8.65 -11.41
N TYR A 227 6.35 -9.76 -10.70
CA TYR A 227 5.22 -10.53 -10.19
C TYR A 227 5.44 -10.81 -8.71
N ALA A 228 4.44 -10.54 -7.87
CA ALA A 228 4.40 -10.94 -6.48
C ALA A 228 3.26 -11.94 -6.27
N SER A 229 3.59 -13.10 -5.72
CA SER A 229 2.57 -14.10 -5.35
C SER A 229 1.65 -13.56 -4.26
N LYS A 230 0.46 -14.13 -4.13
CA LYS A 230 -0.33 -13.96 -2.90
C LYS A 230 0.55 -14.32 -1.69
N MET A 231 0.60 -13.44 -0.70
CA MET A 231 1.27 -13.72 0.56
C MET A 231 0.26 -14.35 1.51
N LYS A 232 0.50 -15.61 1.87
CA LYS A 232 -0.32 -16.31 2.86
C LYS A 232 0.12 -15.97 4.26
N PHE A 233 -0.86 -15.55 5.06
CA PHE A 233 -0.69 -15.20 6.47
C PHE A 233 -1.37 -16.23 7.36
N ASN A 234 -0.89 -16.35 8.60
CA ASN A 234 -1.65 -17.03 9.65
C ASN A 234 -2.93 -16.24 9.94
N GLU A 235 -3.96 -16.94 10.40
CA GLU A 235 -5.25 -16.34 10.71
C GLU A 235 -5.16 -15.43 11.95
N PHE A 236 -5.94 -14.35 11.96
CA PHE A 236 -6.17 -13.53 13.16
C PHE A 236 -7.13 -14.26 14.10
N SER A 237 -6.60 -14.99 15.07
CA SER A 237 -7.39 -15.83 15.98
C SER A 237 -8.41 -15.05 16.80
N LYS A 238 -8.07 -13.81 17.21
CA LYS A 238 -8.98 -12.91 17.92
C LYS A 238 -10.11 -12.36 17.04
N TYR A 239 -10.01 -12.55 15.73
CA TYR A 239 -10.98 -12.10 14.73
C TYR A 239 -11.45 -13.25 13.82
N ALA A 240 -11.38 -14.49 14.34
CA ALA A 240 -11.83 -15.68 13.64
C ALA A 240 -13.32 -15.63 13.24
N GLY A 241 -14.12 -14.92 14.01
CA GLY A 241 -15.54 -14.71 13.70
C GLY A 241 -15.81 -13.53 12.77
N LEU A 242 -14.80 -12.71 12.42
CA LEU A 242 -14.98 -11.53 11.57
C LEU A 242 -14.57 -11.79 10.12
N PHE A 243 -13.35 -12.22 9.91
CA PHE A 243 -12.81 -12.44 8.58
C PHE A 243 -13.13 -13.83 8.06
N ALA A 244 -13.37 -13.94 6.75
CA ALA A 244 -13.51 -15.22 6.08
C ALA A 244 -12.30 -16.13 6.40
N GLU A 245 -12.46 -17.44 6.20
CA GLU A 245 -11.44 -18.44 6.50
C GLU A 245 -10.98 -18.41 7.97
N GLN A 246 -11.93 -18.12 8.91
CA GLN A 246 -11.72 -18.08 10.36
C GLN A 246 -10.60 -17.10 10.78
N GLY A 247 -10.55 -15.91 10.17
CA GLY A 247 -9.58 -14.88 10.49
C GLY A 247 -8.53 -14.67 9.40
N GLY A 248 -8.70 -15.25 8.22
CA GLY A 248 -7.76 -15.12 7.10
C GLY A 248 -7.74 -13.70 6.54
N PHE A 249 -6.56 -13.14 6.36
CA PHE A 249 -6.36 -11.84 5.70
C PHE A 249 -5.01 -11.82 4.96
N ASP A 250 -4.99 -12.40 3.76
CA ASP A 250 -3.81 -12.48 2.91
C ASP A 250 -3.55 -11.15 2.18
N ILE A 251 -2.30 -10.92 1.73
CA ILE A 251 -1.99 -9.87 0.76
C ILE A 251 -2.15 -10.47 -0.65
N PRO A 252 -2.97 -9.84 -1.54
CA PRO A 252 -3.25 -10.38 -2.87
C PRO A 252 -2.02 -10.42 -3.75
N GLU A 253 -2.03 -11.33 -4.71
CA GLU A 253 -1.06 -11.32 -5.78
C GLU A 253 -1.18 -10.05 -6.63
N ASN A 254 -0.06 -9.61 -7.17
CA ASN A 254 -0.02 -8.47 -8.05
C ASN A 254 1.14 -8.59 -9.05
N TYR A 255 1.00 -7.92 -10.19
CA TYR A 255 2.06 -7.85 -11.19
C TYR A 255 2.15 -6.47 -11.82
N ASN A 256 3.36 -6.12 -12.23
CA ASN A 256 3.71 -4.84 -12.80
C ASN A 256 4.43 -5.03 -14.14
N LEU A 257 4.12 -4.18 -15.10
CA LEU A 257 4.85 -4.00 -16.34
C LEU A 257 5.25 -2.54 -16.46
N GLY A 258 6.46 -2.25 -16.90
CA GLY A 258 6.93 -0.87 -17.00
C GLY A 258 7.85 -0.62 -18.18
N VAL A 259 7.86 0.61 -18.65
CA VAL A 259 8.80 1.15 -19.61
C VAL A 259 9.32 2.49 -19.12
N ALA A 260 10.64 2.72 -19.26
CA ALA A 260 11.26 4.01 -19.00
C ALA A 260 12.02 4.45 -20.26
N TRP A 261 11.77 5.67 -20.69
CA TRP A 261 12.37 6.28 -21.87
C TRP A 261 13.12 7.57 -21.53
N GLN A 262 14.45 7.54 -21.72
CA GLN A 262 15.30 8.72 -21.62
C GLN A 262 15.14 9.53 -22.92
N ALA A 263 14.14 10.40 -22.98
CA ALA A 263 13.78 11.18 -24.18
C ALA A 263 14.90 12.17 -24.58
N THR A 264 15.59 12.74 -23.59
CA THR A 264 16.79 13.57 -23.76
C THR A 264 17.78 13.25 -22.63
N PRO A 265 19.05 13.71 -22.67
CA PRO A 265 19.99 13.48 -21.55
C PRO A 265 19.50 13.98 -20.19
N THR A 266 18.54 14.91 -20.17
CA THR A 266 18.00 15.51 -18.93
C THR A 266 16.55 15.17 -18.64
N PHE A 267 15.81 14.54 -19.58
CA PHE A 267 14.39 14.28 -19.43
C PHE A 267 14.05 12.81 -19.66
N LEU A 268 13.41 12.20 -18.67
CA LEU A 268 12.96 10.80 -18.69
C LEU A 268 11.44 10.74 -18.46
N VAL A 269 10.80 9.80 -19.14
CA VAL A 269 9.40 9.43 -18.96
C VAL A 269 9.31 7.96 -18.58
N ALA A 270 8.54 7.62 -17.56
CA ALA A 270 8.24 6.25 -17.17
C ALA A 270 6.73 6.01 -17.18
N LEU A 271 6.32 4.85 -17.67
CA LEU A 271 4.94 4.38 -17.66
C LEU A 271 4.90 2.97 -17.10
N ASP A 272 4.10 2.76 -16.05
CA ASP A 272 3.85 1.45 -15.48
C ASP A 272 2.36 1.10 -15.54
N TYR A 273 2.10 -0.18 -15.73
CA TYR A 273 0.82 -0.84 -15.50
C TYR A 273 0.96 -1.82 -14.34
N GLN A 274 0.01 -1.80 -13.42
CA GLN A 274 -0.07 -2.75 -12.31
C GLN A 274 -1.47 -3.34 -12.23
N ARG A 275 -1.56 -4.65 -12.00
CA ARG A 275 -2.79 -5.36 -11.64
C ARG A 275 -2.70 -5.85 -10.21
N ILE A 276 -3.76 -5.63 -9.41
CA ILE A 276 -3.88 -6.13 -8.04
C ILE A 276 -5.14 -6.98 -7.94
N ASN A 277 -4.99 -8.26 -7.59
CA ASN A 277 -6.07 -9.25 -7.58
C ASN A 277 -6.73 -9.35 -6.20
N TYR A 278 -7.45 -8.29 -5.79
CA TYR A 278 -8.13 -8.22 -4.50
C TYR A 278 -9.18 -9.33 -4.31
N SER A 279 -9.88 -9.74 -5.37
CA SER A 279 -10.89 -10.79 -5.32
C SER A 279 -10.31 -12.17 -4.97
N GLY A 280 -9.00 -12.35 -5.09
CA GLY A 280 -8.29 -13.57 -4.69
C GLY A 280 -8.14 -13.77 -3.17
N VAL A 281 -8.58 -12.82 -2.33
CA VAL A 281 -8.54 -12.88 -0.86
C VAL A 281 -9.96 -12.80 -0.33
N ASN A 282 -10.50 -13.88 0.23
CA ASN A 282 -11.92 -14.00 0.57
C ASN A 282 -12.42 -12.88 1.50
N SER A 283 -11.65 -12.51 2.53
CA SER A 283 -12.01 -11.40 3.45
C SER A 283 -12.08 -10.02 2.77
N VAL A 284 -11.41 -9.86 1.63
CA VAL A 284 -11.41 -8.63 0.85
C VAL A 284 -12.43 -8.70 -0.30
N GLY A 285 -12.41 -9.81 -1.06
CA GLY A 285 -13.18 -9.95 -2.31
C GLY A 285 -14.59 -10.51 -2.17
N ASN A 286 -14.89 -11.27 -1.10
CA ASN A 286 -16.26 -11.78 -0.92
C ASN A 286 -17.24 -10.59 -0.85
N PRO A 287 -18.38 -10.65 -1.56
CA PRO A 287 -19.42 -9.63 -1.45
C PRO A 287 -19.88 -9.42 -0.01
N SER A 288 -20.10 -8.18 0.39
CA SER A 288 -20.65 -7.86 1.72
C SER A 288 -22.08 -8.38 1.93
N THR A 289 -22.75 -8.71 0.83
CA THR A 289 -24.12 -9.25 0.78
C THR A 289 -24.20 -10.76 0.87
N ASN A 290 -23.08 -11.47 1.02
CA ASN A 290 -23.09 -12.91 1.22
C ASN A 290 -23.92 -13.28 2.46
N MET A 291 -24.74 -14.36 2.34
CA MET A 291 -25.68 -14.77 3.38
C MET A 291 -25.09 -15.74 4.40
N ALA A 292 -23.87 -16.22 4.18
CA ALA A 292 -23.14 -17.04 5.16
C ALA A 292 -22.74 -16.20 6.37
N LEU A 293 -22.40 -16.84 7.48
CA LEU A 293 -21.95 -16.15 8.70
C LEU A 293 -20.58 -15.51 8.48
N PHE A 294 -20.34 -14.35 9.07
CA PHE A 294 -18.99 -13.83 9.22
C PHE A 294 -18.06 -14.90 9.83
N GLY A 295 -16.81 -14.96 9.40
CA GLY A 295 -15.86 -16.00 9.80
C GLY A 295 -15.89 -17.24 8.93
N ALA A 296 -16.99 -17.58 8.27
CA ALA A 296 -17.07 -18.68 7.32
C ALA A 296 -16.28 -18.37 6.03
N ASN A 297 -15.86 -19.38 5.29
CA ASN A 297 -15.05 -19.21 4.06
C ASN A 297 -15.76 -18.38 2.99
N ASP A 298 -17.08 -18.54 2.88
CA ASP A 298 -17.97 -17.79 2.01
C ASP A 298 -18.72 -16.66 2.74
N GLY A 299 -18.29 -16.31 3.95
CA GLY A 299 -18.82 -15.21 4.75
C GLY A 299 -18.64 -13.85 4.08
N PRO A 300 -19.37 -12.81 4.55
CA PRO A 300 -19.22 -11.46 4.04
C PRO A 300 -17.77 -10.95 4.12
N GLY A 301 -17.32 -10.27 3.07
CA GLY A 301 -16.06 -9.53 2.97
C GLY A 301 -16.33 -8.10 2.54
N PHE A 302 -15.29 -7.39 2.12
CA PHE A 302 -15.43 -5.99 1.66
C PHE A 302 -15.98 -5.85 0.24
N GLY A 303 -16.11 -6.94 -0.53
CA GLY A 303 -16.64 -6.95 -1.90
C GLY A 303 -15.73 -6.30 -2.94
N TRP A 304 -14.42 -6.16 -2.64
CA TRP A 304 -13.47 -5.48 -3.51
C TRP A 304 -13.20 -6.29 -4.77
N GLN A 305 -13.26 -5.59 -5.90
CA GLN A 305 -12.89 -6.13 -7.19
C GLN A 305 -11.39 -5.98 -7.43
N ASP A 306 -10.86 -6.75 -8.38
CA ASP A 306 -9.52 -6.55 -8.90
C ASP A 306 -9.42 -5.19 -9.57
N ILE A 307 -8.24 -4.57 -9.48
CA ILE A 307 -8.02 -3.23 -10.03
C ILE A 307 -6.84 -3.19 -10.99
N ASP A 308 -6.97 -2.33 -11.98
CA ASP A 308 -5.90 -1.91 -12.88
C ASP A 308 -5.40 -0.53 -12.48
N VAL A 309 -4.07 -0.38 -12.42
CA VAL A 309 -3.40 0.86 -12.01
C VAL A 309 -2.46 1.30 -13.13
N TRP A 310 -2.57 2.55 -13.54
CA TRP A 310 -1.70 3.20 -14.51
C TRP A 310 -0.90 4.30 -13.84
N LYS A 311 0.43 4.27 -14.03
CA LYS A 311 1.35 5.21 -13.38
C LYS A 311 2.20 5.87 -14.45
N LEU A 312 2.10 7.20 -14.55
CA LEU A 312 2.93 8.02 -15.42
C LEU A 312 3.84 8.89 -14.57
N GLY A 313 5.14 8.80 -14.81
CA GLY A 313 6.13 9.62 -14.14
C GLY A 313 7.05 10.34 -15.12
N VAL A 314 7.48 11.53 -14.77
CA VAL A 314 8.50 12.28 -15.49
C VAL A 314 9.60 12.72 -14.53
N GLU A 315 10.84 12.65 -15.00
CA GLU A 315 12.02 13.12 -14.29
C GLU A 315 12.76 14.14 -15.15
N TYR A 316 13.13 15.28 -14.55
CA TYR A 316 13.89 16.33 -15.17
C TYR A 316 15.12 16.68 -14.35
N LYS A 317 16.32 16.43 -14.91
CA LYS A 317 17.61 16.85 -14.35
C LYS A 317 17.79 18.35 -14.60
N TYR A 318 17.28 19.16 -13.65
CA TYR A 318 17.35 20.63 -13.75
C TYR A 318 18.80 21.14 -13.69
N SER A 319 19.65 20.48 -12.87
CA SER A 319 21.07 20.77 -12.76
C SER A 319 21.84 19.48 -12.41
N GLN A 320 23.16 19.56 -12.27
CA GLN A 320 23.95 18.42 -11.78
C GLN A 320 23.58 17.99 -10.36
N GLN A 321 23.01 18.90 -9.56
CA GLN A 321 22.64 18.64 -8.16
C GLN A 321 21.15 18.44 -7.96
N MET A 322 20.30 18.96 -8.85
CA MET A 322 18.86 18.96 -8.64
C MET A 322 18.12 18.19 -9.72
N THR A 323 17.33 17.22 -9.29
CA THR A 323 16.41 16.46 -10.13
C THR A 323 14.97 16.71 -9.64
N LEU A 324 14.11 17.12 -10.56
CA LEU A 324 12.68 17.34 -10.32
C LEU A 324 11.88 16.16 -10.88
N ARG A 325 10.77 15.83 -10.23
CA ARG A 325 9.85 14.78 -10.65
C ARG A 325 8.42 15.25 -10.55
N ALA A 326 7.59 14.72 -11.43
CA ALA A 326 6.15 14.82 -11.35
C ALA A 326 5.55 13.49 -11.81
N GLY A 327 4.36 13.18 -11.32
CA GLY A 327 3.69 11.96 -11.71
C GLY A 327 2.18 12.03 -11.54
N TYR A 328 1.52 11.10 -12.20
CA TYR A 328 0.11 10.85 -12.10
C TYR A 328 -0.16 9.35 -12.01
N ASN A 329 -1.04 8.97 -11.10
CA ASN A 329 -1.49 7.60 -10.91
C ASN A 329 -3.01 7.57 -11.03
N HIS A 330 -3.51 6.64 -11.84
CA HIS A 330 -4.93 6.36 -11.99
C HIS A 330 -5.20 4.90 -11.70
N THR A 331 -6.15 4.64 -10.81
CA THR A 331 -6.58 3.29 -10.45
C THR A 331 -8.09 3.13 -10.56
N ASP A 332 -8.53 1.90 -10.79
CA ASP A 332 -9.93 1.56 -10.62
C ASP A 332 -10.32 1.67 -9.15
N ASN A 333 -11.60 1.97 -8.90
CA ASN A 333 -12.17 1.86 -7.56
C ASN A 333 -12.58 0.39 -7.29
N PRO A 334 -12.01 -0.29 -6.28
CA PRO A 334 -12.35 -1.69 -6.02
C PRO A 334 -13.76 -1.86 -5.43
N ILE A 335 -14.35 -0.81 -4.84
CA ILE A 335 -15.58 -0.89 -4.05
C ILE A 335 -16.81 -0.69 -4.95
N GLN A 336 -17.71 -1.66 -4.95
CA GLN A 336 -18.99 -1.58 -5.64
C GLN A 336 -20.05 -0.90 -4.75
N SER A 337 -21.04 -0.23 -5.35
CA SER A 337 -22.12 0.44 -4.61
C SER A 337 -22.81 -0.48 -3.62
N ARG A 338 -23.10 -1.74 -3.98
CA ARG A 338 -23.73 -2.73 -3.09
C ARG A 338 -22.95 -3.00 -1.80
N ASP A 339 -21.63 -2.74 -1.81
CA ASP A 339 -20.73 -3.04 -0.70
C ASP A 339 -20.38 -1.78 0.13
N ALA A 340 -20.92 -0.59 -0.23
CA ALA A 340 -20.61 0.69 0.42
C ALA A 340 -20.84 0.66 1.94
N PHE A 341 -21.90 0.00 2.41
CA PHE A 341 -22.25 -0.06 3.82
C PHE A 341 -21.16 -0.71 4.69
N LEU A 342 -20.63 -1.87 4.32
CA LEU A 342 -19.55 -2.53 5.09
C LEU A 342 -18.21 -1.79 4.90
N ASN A 343 -18.01 -1.14 3.76
CA ASN A 343 -16.82 -0.36 3.47
C ASN A 343 -16.74 0.99 4.22
N ILE A 344 -17.71 1.33 5.08
CA ILE A 344 -17.53 2.34 6.13
C ILE A 344 -16.26 2.05 6.95
N LEU A 345 -15.95 0.77 7.18
CA LEU A 345 -14.73 0.34 7.88
C LEU A 345 -13.45 0.56 7.08
N ALA A 346 -13.51 0.44 5.75
CA ALA A 346 -12.36 0.46 4.85
C ALA A 346 -12.65 1.22 3.55
N PRO A 347 -12.85 2.55 3.59
CA PRO A 347 -13.27 3.35 2.44
C PRO A 347 -12.12 3.58 1.44
N GLY A 348 -11.61 2.54 0.79
CA GLY A 348 -10.53 2.59 -0.22
C GLY A 348 -11.01 3.06 -1.58
N VAL A 349 -11.63 4.24 -1.68
CA VAL A 349 -12.33 4.73 -2.87
C VAL A 349 -11.49 5.59 -3.81
N ILE A 350 -10.23 5.87 -3.49
CA ILE A 350 -9.36 6.74 -4.30
C ILE A 350 -9.16 6.17 -5.71
N LYS A 351 -9.07 7.08 -6.69
CA LYS A 351 -8.80 6.74 -8.10
C LYS A 351 -7.61 7.49 -8.68
N ASP A 352 -7.43 8.75 -8.32
CA ASP A 352 -6.51 9.65 -9.00
C ASP A 352 -5.54 10.30 -8.01
N HIS A 353 -4.24 10.30 -8.36
CA HIS A 353 -3.18 10.90 -7.57
C HIS A 353 -2.31 11.79 -8.45
N ALA A 354 -1.96 12.97 -7.97
CA ALA A 354 -0.91 13.80 -8.53
C ALA A 354 0.28 13.85 -7.57
N THR A 355 1.49 13.76 -8.10
CA THR A 355 2.71 13.72 -7.28
C THR A 355 3.76 14.68 -7.77
N LEU A 356 4.58 15.16 -6.84
CA LEU A 356 5.77 15.97 -7.09
C LEU A 356 6.94 15.40 -6.30
N GLY A 357 8.14 15.49 -6.85
CA GLY A 357 9.35 15.04 -6.17
C GLY A 357 10.55 15.92 -6.48
N VAL A 358 11.48 16.00 -5.54
CA VAL A 358 12.77 16.65 -5.73
C VAL A 358 13.87 15.84 -5.09
N THR A 359 14.99 15.67 -5.78
CA THR A 359 16.21 15.12 -5.22
C THR A 359 17.32 16.16 -5.32
N TYR A 360 18.01 16.39 -4.20
CA TYR A 360 19.22 17.21 -4.16
C TYR A 360 20.43 16.32 -3.89
N THR A 361 21.38 16.30 -4.84
CA THR A 361 22.64 15.57 -4.72
C THR A 361 23.67 16.46 -4.03
N LEU A 362 24.15 16.01 -2.87
CA LEU A 362 25.14 16.69 -2.06
C LEU A 362 26.55 16.58 -2.70
N ALA A 363 27.47 17.42 -2.27
CA ALA A 363 28.88 17.36 -2.73
C ALA A 363 29.55 16.00 -2.43
N SER A 364 29.07 15.26 -1.43
CA SER A 364 29.52 13.90 -1.10
C SER A 364 29.00 12.83 -2.08
N GLY A 365 28.08 13.17 -2.99
CA GLY A 365 27.36 12.23 -3.85
C GLY A 365 26.11 11.63 -3.21
N ASN A 366 25.89 11.82 -1.90
CA ASN A 366 24.67 11.41 -1.22
C ASN A 366 23.46 12.24 -1.69
N GLU A 367 22.26 11.71 -1.47
CA GLU A 367 21.04 12.35 -1.97
C GLU A 367 20.05 12.63 -0.83
N LEU A 368 19.41 13.78 -0.90
CA LEU A 368 18.21 14.11 -0.12
C LEU A 368 17.03 14.17 -1.09
N THR A 369 16.02 13.36 -0.86
CA THR A 369 14.81 13.28 -1.72
C THR A 369 13.58 13.62 -0.90
N MET A 370 12.70 14.46 -1.48
CA MET A 370 11.38 14.75 -0.94
C MET A 370 10.33 14.42 -2.00
N ALA A 371 9.19 13.93 -1.56
CA ALA A 371 8.03 13.67 -2.42
C ALA A 371 6.75 14.13 -1.73
N TYR A 372 5.85 14.71 -2.51
CA TYR A 372 4.50 15.07 -2.10
C TYR A 372 3.49 14.38 -3.02
N MET A 373 2.40 13.89 -2.44
CA MET A 373 1.28 13.30 -3.16
C MET A 373 -0.03 13.90 -2.65
N HIS A 374 -0.90 14.23 -3.59
CA HIS A 374 -2.32 14.50 -3.36
C HIS A 374 -3.18 13.48 -4.10
N ALA A 375 -4.03 12.77 -3.35
CA ALA A 375 -5.05 11.89 -3.89
C ALA A 375 -6.41 12.60 -3.88
N PHE A 376 -6.99 12.75 -5.05
CA PHE A 376 -8.21 13.52 -5.24
C PHE A 376 -9.41 12.83 -4.59
N LYS A 377 -10.31 13.65 -4.06
CA LYS A 377 -11.52 13.17 -3.42
C LYS A 377 -12.33 12.30 -4.37
N ASN A 378 -12.70 11.12 -3.88
CA ASN A 378 -13.70 10.26 -4.51
C ASN A 378 -14.65 9.70 -3.45
N ASP A 379 -15.81 9.22 -3.90
CA ASP A 379 -16.85 8.64 -3.04
C ASP A 379 -17.59 7.48 -3.73
N VAL A 380 -18.25 6.67 -2.92
CA VAL A 380 -19.16 5.62 -3.34
C VAL A 380 -20.40 5.68 -2.48
N THR A 381 -21.55 5.67 -3.13
CA THR A 381 -22.87 5.59 -2.47
C THR A 381 -23.53 4.27 -2.83
N GLY A 382 -24.19 3.65 -1.85
CA GLY A 382 -24.92 2.42 -2.07
C GLY A 382 -25.86 2.06 -0.92
N PRO A 383 -26.71 1.03 -1.11
CA PRO A 383 -27.78 0.73 -0.20
C PRO A 383 -27.28 0.35 1.20
N ALA A 384 -28.01 0.83 2.21
CA ALA A 384 -27.84 0.46 3.61
C ALA A 384 -29.18 0.01 4.22
N ALA A 385 -29.18 -0.42 5.49
CA ALA A 385 -30.40 -0.84 6.17
C ALA A 385 -31.38 0.32 6.33
N GLY A 386 -32.66 0.02 6.34
CA GLY A 386 -33.73 1.01 6.62
C GLY A 386 -34.12 1.92 5.47
N GLY A 387 -33.71 1.61 4.22
CA GLY A 387 -34.08 2.40 3.03
C GLY A 387 -33.29 3.70 2.89
N VAL A 388 -32.13 3.78 3.52
CA VAL A 388 -31.15 4.85 3.34
C VAL A 388 -29.97 4.34 2.54
N ASP A 389 -29.17 5.25 1.98
CA ASP A 389 -27.91 4.93 1.32
C ASP A 389 -26.73 5.26 2.26
N ALA A 390 -25.70 4.43 2.25
CA ALA A 390 -24.40 4.73 2.86
C ALA A 390 -23.52 5.41 1.81
N ASN A 391 -22.94 6.55 2.14
CA ASN A 391 -21.89 7.19 1.34
C ASN A 391 -20.57 7.14 2.10
N ILE A 392 -19.53 6.71 1.42
CA ILE A 392 -18.15 6.68 1.91
C ILE A 392 -17.28 7.53 1.01
N GLN A 393 -16.46 8.39 1.59
CA GLN A 393 -15.61 9.29 0.82
C GLN A 393 -14.22 9.40 1.43
N MET A 394 -13.22 9.68 0.58
CA MET A 394 -11.84 9.90 0.99
C MET A 394 -11.12 10.88 0.07
N TYR A 395 -10.16 11.60 0.63
CA TYR A 395 -9.03 12.22 -0.07
C TYR A 395 -7.78 12.05 0.78
N GLN A 396 -6.58 12.26 0.21
CA GLN A 396 -5.34 12.00 0.93
C GLN A 396 -4.26 12.99 0.54
N ASP A 397 -3.37 13.24 1.49
CA ASP A 397 -2.11 13.94 1.27
C ASP A 397 -0.97 13.12 1.87
N SER A 398 0.21 13.14 1.26
CA SER A 398 1.42 12.65 1.88
C SER A 398 2.62 13.53 1.58
N LEU A 399 3.53 13.61 2.55
CA LEU A 399 4.81 14.30 2.41
C LEU A 399 5.92 13.41 2.97
N GLY A 400 6.79 12.95 2.09
CA GLY A 400 7.88 12.07 2.46
C GLY A 400 9.25 12.70 2.26
N ILE A 401 10.22 12.22 3.04
CA ILE A 401 11.63 12.58 2.94
C ILE A 401 12.49 11.33 3.03
N ALA A 402 13.54 11.26 2.23
CA ALA A 402 14.53 10.19 2.28
C ALA A 402 15.96 10.73 2.16
N TYR A 403 16.87 10.05 2.83
CA TYR A 403 18.29 10.26 2.68
C TYR A 403 18.96 9.00 2.15
N SER A 404 19.81 9.17 1.14
CA SER A 404 20.49 8.08 0.43
C SER A 404 22.00 8.23 0.53
N TRP A 405 22.67 7.19 1.02
CA TRP A 405 24.13 7.07 1.01
C TRP A 405 24.55 6.25 -0.20
N LYS A 406 25.36 6.83 -1.07
CA LYS A 406 26.08 6.10 -2.14
C LYS A 406 27.45 5.69 -1.61
N MET A 407 27.78 4.39 -1.71
CA MET A 407 28.98 3.79 -1.12
C MET A 407 29.93 3.28 -2.20
#